data_342a39bf2ee3b483d0b5a2aa723db9c7
#
_entry.id   342a39bf2ee3b483d0b5a2aa723db9c7
#
_cell.length_a   1.000
_cell.length_b   1.000
_cell.length_c   1.000
_cell.angle_alpha   90.00
_cell.angle_beta   90.00
_cell.angle_gamma   90.00
#
_symmetry.space_group_name_H-M   'P 1'
#
loop_
_entity.id
_entity.type
_entity.pdbx_description
1 polymer ?
#
loop_
_entity_poly.entity_id
_entity_poly.type
_entity_poly.pdbx_seq_one_letter_code
_entity_poly.pdbx_strand_id
1 'polypeptide(L)'
;LEQARYTCRMYDTYDEEHENIGRLNKTQQKREIAELHDLAKSLSKLDPVALEKMDLPKELLQALIAVQGMKHTAEKRQFKFIVKLLRQIETESFHETIAELDAKKEEQDKNFHRTERWRDRLIAEGQGAMTEFMDIYPQADASQIRQLVRNINKEIAQNKPHKSSRVLFRLLRDVICQ
;
A
#
# COMPACT_ATOMS: atom_id res chain seq x y z
N LEU A 1 -11.15 -8.74 -44.19
CA LEU A 1 -9.66 -8.58 -44.07
C LEU A 1 -9.17 -7.15 -44.29
N GLU A 2 -10.02 -6.22 -44.74
CA GLU A 2 -9.67 -4.80 -44.97
C GLU A 2 -9.85 -3.92 -43.73
N GLN A 3 -10.70 -4.26 -42.80
CA GLN A 3 -10.96 -3.47 -41.61
C GLN A 3 -9.84 -3.53 -40.55
N ALA A 4 -8.97 -4.53 -40.58
CA ALA A 4 -7.85 -4.67 -39.64
C ALA A 4 -6.62 -3.80 -40.00
N ARG A 5 -6.57 -3.23 -41.20
CA ARG A 5 -5.46 -2.38 -41.64
C ARG A 5 -5.65 -0.90 -41.32
N TYR A 6 -6.89 -0.46 -41.04
CA TYR A 6 -7.19 0.94 -40.78
C TYR A 6 -6.87 1.36 -39.34
N THR A 7 -6.90 0.43 -38.40
CA THR A 7 -6.66 0.75 -36.98
C THR A 7 -5.18 0.94 -36.61
N CYS A 8 -4.26 0.42 -37.40
CA CYS A 8 -2.82 0.55 -37.14
C CYS A 8 -2.21 1.87 -37.64
N ARG A 9 -2.83 2.52 -38.61
CA ARG A 9 -2.32 3.75 -39.23
C ARG A 9 -2.73 5.03 -38.50
N MET A 10 -3.73 4.93 -37.63
CA MET A 10 -4.26 6.09 -36.91
C MET A 10 -3.43 6.47 -35.67
N TYR A 11 -2.49 5.62 -35.26
CA TYR A 11 -1.66 5.84 -34.08
C TYR A 11 -0.29 6.49 -34.37
N ASP A 12 0.16 6.47 -35.63
CA ASP A 12 1.45 7.08 -36.02
C ASP A 12 1.35 8.58 -36.38
N THR A 13 0.14 9.13 -36.52
CA THR A 13 -0.04 10.54 -36.95
C THR A 13 -0.25 11.53 -35.81
N TYR A 14 -0.29 11.09 -34.54
CA TYR A 14 -0.46 12.01 -33.42
C TYR A 14 0.83 12.62 -32.86
N ASP A 15 1.99 12.26 -33.39
CA ASP A 15 3.28 12.83 -32.95
C ASP A 15 3.68 14.13 -33.69
N GLU A 16 2.94 14.56 -34.72
CA GLU A 16 3.36 15.68 -35.59
C GLU A 16 2.62 17.02 -35.39
N GLU A 17 1.50 17.07 -34.64
CA GLU A 17 0.71 18.32 -34.54
C GLU A 17 0.89 19.16 -33.27
N HIS A 18 1.85 18.86 -32.41
CA HIS A 18 2.18 19.70 -31.24
C HIS A 18 3.54 20.39 -31.31
N GLU A 19 3.95 20.79 -32.49
CA GLU A 19 5.20 21.57 -32.70
C GLU A 19 5.03 23.06 -32.57
N ASN A 20 4.38 23.63 -31.60
CA ASN A 20 4.60 25.06 -31.33
C ASN A 20 4.13 25.61 -29.98
N ILE A 21 4.43 24.94 -28.89
CA ILE A 21 4.43 25.62 -27.57
C ILE A 21 5.80 25.34 -26.95
N GLY A 22 6.59 26.37 -26.72
CA GLY A 22 7.95 26.44 -26.24
C GLY A 22 8.64 25.10 -26.01
N ARG A 23 9.66 24.76 -26.80
CA ARG A 23 10.44 23.50 -26.75
C ARG A 23 10.86 23.19 -25.32
N LEU A 24 9.98 22.54 -24.56
CA LEU A 24 10.38 21.83 -23.36
C LEU A 24 11.45 20.85 -23.78
N ASN A 25 12.61 20.91 -23.15
CA ASN A 25 13.75 20.06 -23.44
C ASN A 25 13.27 18.60 -23.48
N LYS A 26 13.54 17.82 -24.52
CA LYS A 26 13.14 16.41 -24.67
C LYS A 26 13.45 15.57 -23.42
N THR A 27 14.47 15.97 -22.68
CA THR A 27 14.85 15.36 -21.40
C THR A 27 13.81 15.64 -20.30
N GLN A 28 13.25 16.82 -20.25
CA GLN A 28 12.22 17.21 -19.29
C GLN A 28 10.90 16.48 -19.56
N GLN A 29 10.47 16.42 -20.82
CA GLN A 29 9.29 15.63 -21.21
C GLN A 29 9.42 14.14 -20.85
N LYS A 30 10.62 13.56 -21.04
CA LYS A 30 10.87 12.17 -20.63
C LYS A 30 10.78 11.99 -19.11
N ARG A 31 11.24 12.95 -18.31
CA ARG A 31 11.12 12.91 -16.84
C ARG A 31 9.66 13.00 -16.42
N GLU A 32 8.90 13.94 -16.93
CA GLU A 32 7.47 14.10 -16.65
C GLU A 32 6.67 12.81 -17.00
N ILE A 33 6.95 12.20 -18.15
CA ILE A 33 6.32 10.93 -18.52
C ILE A 33 6.72 9.80 -17.56
N ALA A 34 7.98 9.77 -17.11
CA ALA A 34 8.44 8.77 -16.15
C ALA A 34 7.75 8.95 -14.79
N GLU A 35 7.65 10.19 -14.30
CA GLU A 35 6.94 10.52 -13.06
C GLU A 35 5.46 10.11 -13.12
N LEU A 36 4.76 10.42 -14.20
CA LEU A 36 3.38 10.00 -14.42
C LEU A 36 3.24 8.48 -14.54
N HIS A 37 4.24 7.81 -15.11
CA HIS A 37 4.23 6.35 -15.18
C HIS A 37 4.44 5.70 -13.81
N ASP A 38 5.27 6.29 -12.96
CA ASP A 38 5.47 5.82 -11.59
C ASP A 38 4.24 6.11 -10.72
N LEU A 39 3.59 7.27 -10.91
CA LEU A 39 2.29 7.57 -10.31
C LEU A 39 1.22 6.56 -10.71
N ALA A 40 1.12 6.25 -12.02
CA ALA A 40 0.18 5.24 -12.53
C ALA A 40 0.40 3.87 -11.89
N LYS A 41 1.66 3.46 -11.71
CA LYS A 41 2.01 2.21 -11.01
C LYS A 41 1.62 2.24 -9.53
N SER A 42 1.85 3.35 -8.84
CA SER A 42 1.49 3.49 -7.44
C SER A 42 -0.02 3.42 -7.26
N LEU A 43 -0.79 4.15 -8.09
CA LEU A 43 -2.26 4.07 -8.11
C LEU A 43 -2.76 2.66 -8.42
N SER A 44 -2.16 1.94 -9.37
CA SER A 44 -2.59 0.59 -9.74
C SER A 44 -2.40 -0.47 -8.65
N LYS A 45 -1.57 -0.19 -7.63
CA LYS A 45 -1.37 -1.08 -6.47
C LYS A 45 -2.39 -0.88 -5.36
N LEU A 46 -3.16 0.21 -5.40
CA LEU A 46 -4.17 0.50 -4.41
C LEU A 46 -5.37 -0.44 -4.56
N ASP A 47 -6.02 -0.72 -3.44
CA ASP A 47 -7.28 -1.46 -3.43
C ASP A 47 -8.34 -0.68 -4.23
N PRO A 48 -9.19 -1.33 -5.03
CA PRO A 48 -10.32 -0.68 -5.73
C PRO A 48 -11.18 0.21 -4.84
N VAL A 49 -11.42 -0.21 -3.58
CA VAL A 49 -12.16 0.59 -2.59
C VAL A 49 -11.42 1.89 -2.22
N ALA A 50 -10.09 1.88 -2.19
CA ALA A 50 -9.30 3.07 -1.96
C ALA A 50 -9.32 4.01 -3.18
N LEU A 51 -9.25 3.45 -4.39
CA LEU A 51 -9.35 4.21 -5.63
C LEU A 51 -10.72 4.89 -5.79
N GLU A 52 -11.81 4.23 -5.40
CA GLU A 52 -13.15 4.80 -5.44
C GLU A 52 -13.35 6.00 -4.49
N LYS A 53 -12.58 6.07 -3.40
CA LYS A 53 -12.58 7.20 -2.47
C LYS A 53 -11.77 8.40 -2.95
N MET A 54 -10.89 8.18 -3.90
CA MET A 54 -10.15 9.25 -4.57
C MET A 54 -11.08 9.82 -5.66
N ASP A 55 -11.24 11.12 -5.72
CA ASP A 55 -12.10 11.79 -6.72
C ASP A 55 -11.48 11.68 -8.14
N LEU A 56 -11.40 10.44 -8.64
CA LEU A 56 -10.81 10.10 -9.93
C LEU A 56 -11.86 10.20 -11.05
N PRO A 57 -11.50 10.72 -12.23
CA PRO A 57 -12.33 10.60 -13.41
C PRO A 57 -12.70 9.14 -13.68
N LYS A 58 -13.96 8.87 -14.02
CA LYS A 58 -14.49 7.51 -14.21
C LYS A 58 -13.65 6.67 -15.17
N GLU A 59 -13.18 7.29 -16.25
CA GLU A 59 -12.36 6.61 -17.25
C GLU A 59 -11.01 6.18 -16.67
N LEU A 60 -10.37 7.04 -15.85
CA LEU A 60 -9.11 6.73 -15.18
C LEU A 60 -9.29 5.62 -14.14
N LEU A 61 -10.35 5.70 -13.32
CA LEU A 61 -10.69 4.68 -12.34
C LEU A 61 -10.87 3.30 -13.01
N GLN A 62 -11.66 3.23 -14.08
CA GLN A 62 -11.86 1.98 -14.83
C GLN A 62 -10.56 1.45 -15.42
N ALA A 63 -9.71 2.34 -15.96
CA ALA A 63 -8.42 1.96 -16.52
C ALA A 63 -7.46 1.40 -15.46
N LEU A 64 -7.46 1.98 -14.24
CA LEU A 64 -6.66 1.53 -13.10
C LEU A 64 -7.12 0.18 -12.56
N ILE A 65 -8.43 -0.05 -12.46
CA ILE A 65 -8.98 -1.35 -12.04
C ILE A 65 -8.67 -2.41 -13.09
N ALA A 66 -8.85 -2.08 -14.38
CA ALA A 66 -8.60 -3.02 -15.46
C ALA A 66 -7.13 -3.50 -15.52
N VAL A 67 -6.15 -2.62 -15.26
CA VAL A 67 -4.73 -2.97 -15.32
C VAL A 67 -4.31 -3.99 -14.26
N GLN A 68 -4.98 -4.04 -13.12
CA GLN A 68 -4.66 -4.96 -12.01
C GLN A 68 -4.75 -6.45 -12.41
N GLY A 69 -5.57 -6.78 -13.42
CA GLY A 69 -5.70 -8.15 -13.94
C GLY A 69 -4.88 -8.43 -15.19
N MET A 70 -4.18 -7.44 -15.76
CA MET A 70 -3.44 -7.57 -17.02
C MET A 70 -2.00 -8.02 -16.81
N LYS A 71 -1.40 -8.61 -17.88
CA LYS A 71 -0.01 -9.08 -17.86
C LYS A 71 0.71 -8.69 -19.15
N HIS A 72 2.02 -8.50 -19.03
CA HIS A 72 2.95 -8.32 -20.17
C HIS A 72 2.57 -7.16 -21.12
N THR A 73 2.30 -7.47 -22.37
CA THR A 73 2.07 -6.47 -23.44
C THR A 73 0.77 -5.70 -23.24
N ALA A 74 -0.29 -6.35 -22.76
CA ALA A 74 -1.57 -5.69 -22.45
C ALA A 74 -1.42 -4.67 -21.32
N GLU A 75 -0.73 -5.05 -20.26
CA GLU A 75 -0.40 -4.18 -19.12
C GLU A 75 0.37 -2.94 -19.59
N LYS A 76 1.42 -3.10 -20.41
CA LYS A 76 2.20 -1.98 -20.94
C LYS A 76 1.36 -0.99 -21.76
N ARG A 77 0.43 -1.51 -22.57
CA ARG A 77 -0.49 -0.67 -23.35
C ARG A 77 -1.46 0.08 -22.44
N GLN A 78 -1.98 -0.60 -21.42
CA GLN A 78 -2.89 -0.01 -20.45
C GLN A 78 -2.21 1.10 -19.66
N PHE A 79 -0.96 0.92 -19.20
CA PHE A 79 -0.21 1.98 -18.54
C PHE A 79 0.03 3.20 -19.44
N LYS A 80 0.32 3.02 -20.73
CA LYS A 80 0.41 4.16 -21.67
C LYS A 80 -0.90 4.93 -21.75
N PHE A 81 -2.04 4.23 -21.76
CA PHE A 81 -3.34 4.86 -21.74
C PHE A 81 -3.61 5.62 -20.43
N ILE A 82 -3.30 5.01 -19.28
CA ILE A 82 -3.41 5.68 -17.98
C ILE A 82 -2.56 6.94 -17.92
N VAL A 83 -1.31 6.89 -18.37
CA VAL A 83 -0.42 8.05 -18.44
C VAL A 83 -1.00 9.16 -19.31
N LYS A 84 -1.64 8.81 -20.45
CA LYS A 84 -2.33 9.78 -21.30
C LYS A 84 -3.47 10.48 -20.56
N LEU A 85 -4.25 9.76 -19.77
CA LEU A 85 -5.32 10.34 -18.95
C LEU A 85 -4.77 11.22 -17.83
N LEU A 86 -3.72 10.78 -17.14
CA LEU A 86 -3.06 11.55 -16.06
C LEU A 86 -2.49 12.88 -16.55
N ARG A 87 -2.04 12.96 -17.80
CA ARG A 87 -1.55 14.23 -18.38
C ARG A 87 -2.62 15.31 -18.52
N GLN A 88 -3.89 14.96 -18.46
CA GLN A 88 -5.02 15.88 -18.66
C GLN A 88 -5.62 16.40 -17.36
N ILE A 89 -5.10 15.96 -16.22
CA ILE A 89 -5.61 16.28 -14.89
C ILE A 89 -4.48 16.76 -13.97
N GLU A 90 -4.82 17.50 -12.94
CA GLU A 90 -3.89 17.84 -11.87
C GLU A 90 -3.62 16.59 -11.02
N THR A 91 -2.33 16.28 -10.83
CA THR A 91 -1.90 15.04 -10.15
C THR A 91 -1.40 15.25 -8.73
N GLU A 92 -1.25 16.50 -8.29
CA GLU A 92 -0.67 16.84 -6.99
C GLU A 92 -1.44 16.20 -5.84
N SER A 93 -2.78 16.30 -5.85
CA SER A 93 -3.64 15.70 -4.82
C SER A 93 -3.52 14.17 -4.73
N PHE A 94 -3.19 13.51 -5.85
CA PHE A 94 -2.99 12.06 -5.86
C PHE A 94 -1.67 11.66 -5.21
N HIS A 95 -0.61 12.45 -5.42
CA HIS A 95 0.68 12.25 -4.75
C HIS A 95 0.54 12.38 -3.23
N GLU A 96 -0.17 13.41 -2.76
CA GLU A 96 -0.46 13.61 -1.34
C GLU A 96 -1.24 12.43 -0.75
N THR A 97 -2.32 12.02 -1.42
CA THR A 97 -3.15 10.89 -0.96
C THR A 97 -2.35 9.57 -0.90
N ILE A 98 -1.52 9.29 -1.91
CA ILE A 98 -0.66 8.10 -1.91
C ILE A 98 0.34 8.16 -0.75
N ALA A 99 1.00 9.31 -0.55
CA ALA A 99 1.94 9.49 0.53
C ALA A 99 1.29 9.28 1.91
N GLU A 100 0.05 9.76 2.12
CA GLU A 100 -0.70 9.51 3.35
C GLU A 100 -1.05 8.02 3.54
N LEU A 101 -1.45 7.33 2.47
CA LEU A 101 -1.77 5.91 2.52
C LEU A 101 -0.53 5.07 2.81
N ASP A 102 0.61 5.39 2.18
CA ASP A 102 1.89 4.72 2.41
C ASP A 102 2.39 4.97 3.84
N ALA A 103 2.29 6.20 4.36
CA ALA A 103 2.64 6.53 5.73
C ALA A 103 1.78 5.75 6.76
N LYS A 104 0.46 5.68 6.54
CA LYS A 104 -0.45 4.89 7.38
C LYS A 104 -0.10 3.41 7.38
N LYS A 105 0.22 2.87 6.20
CA LYS A 105 0.63 1.46 6.07
C LYS A 105 1.94 1.20 6.78
N GLU A 106 2.94 2.07 6.59
CA GLU A 106 4.24 1.95 7.27
C GLU A 106 4.09 2.00 8.80
N GLU A 107 3.22 2.87 9.32
CA GLU A 107 2.93 2.93 10.75
C GLU A 107 2.23 1.66 11.25
N GLN A 108 1.27 1.13 10.50
CA GLN A 108 0.63 -0.16 10.82
C GLN A 108 1.64 -1.31 10.85
N ASP A 109 2.55 -1.38 9.88
CA ASP A 109 3.61 -2.39 9.83
C ASP A 109 4.58 -2.22 11.01
N LYS A 110 4.98 -0.99 11.35
CA LYS A 110 5.81 -0.71 12.55
C LYS A 110 5.12 -1.16 13.83
N ASN A 111 3.83 -0.87 13.98
CA ASN A 111 3.05 -1.26 15.16
C ASN A 111 2.85 -2.77 15.22
N PHE A 112 2.64 -3.42 14.07
CA PHE A 112 2.57 -4.88 13.99
C PHE A 112 3.88 -5.53 14.48
N HIS A 113 5.02 -5.11 13.95
CA HIS A 113 6.32 -5.65 14.36
C HIS A 113 6.70 -5.28 15.81
N ARG A 114 6.27 -4.12 16.30
CA ARG A 114 6.41 -3.75 17.72
C ARG A 114 5.63 -4.70 18.61
N THR A 115 4.40 -5.04 18.21
CA THR A 115 3.52 -5.97 18.92
C THR A 115 4.11 -7.38 18.96
N GLU A 116 4.65 -7.86 17.82
CA GLU A 116 5.32 -9.16 17.76
C GLU A 116 6.53 -9.22 18.71
N ARG A 117 7.40 -8.21 18.66
CA ARG A 117 8.57 -8.14 19.54
C ARG A 117 8.18 -8.14 21.02
N TRP A 118 7.16 -7.38 21.41
CA TRP A 118 6.69 -7.38 22.79
C TRP A 118 6.08 -8.72 23.21
N ARG A 119 5.28 -9.34 22.35
CA ARG A 119 4.76 -10.68 22.61
C ARG A 119 5.88 -11.69 22.88
N ASP A 120 6.88 -11.71 22.01
CA ASP A 120 7.97 -12.67 22.09
C ASP A 120 8.87 -12.40 23.31
N ARG A 121 9.16 -11.15 23.62
CA ARG A 121 9.88 -10.76 24.83
C ARG A 121 9.14 -11.12 26.11
N LEU A 122 7.85 -10.84 26.18
CA LEU A 122 7.02 -11.19 27.36
C LEU A 122 6.97 -12.71 27.62
N ILE A 123 6.99 -13.52 26.56
CA ILE A 123 7.04 -14.97 26.66
C ILE A 123 8.44 -15.44 27.11
N ALA A 124 9.50 -14.88 26.54
CA ALA A 124 10.87 -15.34 26.77
C ALA A 124 11.48 -14.80 28.09
N GLU A 125 11.31 -13.48 28.38
CA GLU A 125 11.96 -12.79 29.48
C GLU A 125 11.06 -12.69 30.74
N GLY A 126 9.76 -12.89 30.59
CA GLY A 126 8.80 -12.92 31.71
C GLY A 126 8.71 -11.59 32.48
N GLN A 127 9.12 -11.59 33.75
CA GLN A 127 8.91 -10.43 34.63
C GLN A 127 9.71 -9.19 34.23
N GLY A 128 10.93 -9.35 33.68
CA GLY A 128 11.75 -8.22 33.24
C GLY A 128 11.08 -7.43 32.11
N ALA A 129 10.67 -8.13 31.05
CA ALA A 129 9.94 -7.53 29.93
C ALA A 129 8.58 -6.94 30.37
N MET A 130 7.93 -7.56 31.37
CA MET A 130 6.67 -7.08 31.91
C MET A 130 6.82 -5.70 32.56
N THR A 131 7.86 -5.51 33.38
CA THR A 131 8.09 -4.23 34.04
C THR A 131 8.33 -3.15 33.00
N GLU A 132 9.22 -3.40 32.04
CA GLU A 132 9.50 -2.44 30.96
C GLU A 132 8.26 -2.14 30.10
N PHE A 133 7.44 -3.15 29.81
CA PHE A 133 6.20 -2.95 29.06
C PHE A 133 5.23 -2.04 29.82
N MET A 134 5.06 -2.25 31.12
CA MET A 134 4.16 -1.46 31.95
C MET A 134 4.66 -0.01 32.16
N ASP A 135 5.97 0.19 32.14
CA ASP A 135 6.56 1.53 32.21
C ASP A 135 6.24 2.34 30.93
N ILE A 136 6.21 1.68 29.77
CA ILE A 136 5.89 2.32 28.49
C ILE A 136 4.38 2.43 28.27
N TYR A 137 3.61 1.44 28.73
CA TYR A 137 2.16 1.34 28.52
C TYR A 137 1.42 1.15 29.87
N PRO A 138 1.35 2.18 30.72
CA PRO A 138 0.77 2.06 32.06
C PRO A 138 -0.73 1.76 32.07
N GLN A 139 -1.42 2.01 30.94
CA GLN A 139 -2.84 1.70 30.75
C GLN A 139 -3.12 0.20 30.53
N ALA A 140 -2.09 -0.63 30.32
CA ALA A 140 -2.25 -2.05 30.04
C ALA A 140 -2.65 -2.84 31.30
N ASP A 141 -3.49 -3.88 31.14
CA ASP A 141 -3.83 -4.79 32.23
C ASP A 141 -2.71 -5.82 32.47
N ALA A 142 -1.84 -5.49 33.44
CA ALA A 142 -0.74 -6.35 33.85
C ALA A 142 -1.20 -7.74 34.33
N SER A 143 -2.38 -7.84 34.96
CA SER A 143 -2.90 -9.10 35.45
C SER A 143 -3.30 -10.04 34.33
N GLN A 144 -3.99 -9.49 33.32
CA GLN A 144 -4.42 -10.22 32.13
C GLN A 144 -3.20 -10.69 31.30
N ILE A 145 -2.21 -9.82 31.11
CA ILE A 145 -0.99 -10.17 30.38
C ILE A 145 -0.24 -11.31 31.09
N ARG A 146 -0.02 -11.21 32.41
CA ARG A 146 0.62 -12.28 33.21
C ARG A 146 -0.11 -13.60 33.10
N GLN A 147 -1.45 -13.57 33.13
CA GLN A 147 -2.26 -14.77 32.99
C GLN A 147 -2.09 -15.42 31.63
N LEU A 148 -2.09 -14.60 30.55
CA LEU A 148 -1.89 -15.09 29.19
C LEU A 148 -0.49 -15.68 29.00
N VAL A 149 0.56 -15.02 29.49
CA VAL A 149 1.94 -15.57 29.44
C VAL A 149 2.03 -16.91 30.19
N ARG A 150 1.43 -17.05 31.37
CA ARG A 150 1.37 -18.35 32.06
C ARG A 150 0.65 -19.43 31.26
N ASN A 151 -0.45 -19.07 30.59
CA ASN A 151 -1.19 -20.01 29.76
C ASN A 151 -0.38 -20.44 28.53
N ILE A 152 0.33 -19.49 27.89
CA ILE A 152 1.21 -19.79 26.74
C ILE A 152 2.30 -20.78 27.16
N ASN A 153 2.97 -20.55 28.30
CA ASN A 153 4.01 -21.46 28.80
C ASN A 153 3.46 -22.86 29.09
N LYS A 154 2.23 -22.97 29.58
CA LYS A 154 1.55 -24.26 29.76
C LYS A 154 1.20 -24.92 28.42
N GLU A 155 0.71 -24.14 27.44
CA GLU A 155 0.43 -24.64 26.08
C GLU A 155 1.70 -25.17 25.41
N ILE A 156 2.82 -24.47 25.54
CA ILE A 156 4.14 -24.90 25.02
C ILE A 156 4.58 -26.20 25.68
N ALA A 157 4.55 -26.26 27.03
CA ALA A 157 4.96 -27.44 27.77
C ALA A 157 4.10 -28.70 27.47
N GLN A 158 2.85 -28.49 27.06
CA GLN A 158 1.90 -29.58 26.71
C GLN A 158 1.81 -29.85 25.21
N ASN A 159 2.63 -29.21 24.39
CA ASN A 159 2.59 -29.32 22.92
C ASN A 159 1.19 -29.02 22.34
N LYS A 160 0.47 -28.07 22.96
CA LYS A 160 -0.89 -27.68 22.55
C LYS A 160 -0.86 -26.51 21.57
N PRO A 161 -1.93 -26.32 20.77
CA PRO A 161 -2.03 -25.16 19.89
C PRO A 161 -1.92 -23.82 20.67
N HIS A 162 -1.13 -22.89 20.17
CA HIS A 162 -0.83 -21.58 20.81
C HIS A 162 -2.02 -20.60 20.71
N LYS A 163 -3.16 -20.91 21.33
CA LYS A 163 -4.35 -20.06 21.34
C LYS A 163 -4.14 -18.80 22.16
N SER A 164 -3.52 -18.93 23.33
CA SER A 164 -3.25 -17.82 24.23
C SER A 164 -2.28 -16.79 23.64
N SER A 165 -1.33 -17.21 22.80
CA SER A 165 -0.43 -16.31 22.09
C SER A 165 -1.15 -15.36 21.11
N ARG A 166 -2.19 -15.84 20.42
CA ARG A 166 -3.03 -15.01 19.55
C ARG A 166 -3.87 -14.01 20.34
N VAL A 167 -4.32 -14.40 21.52
CA VAL A 167 -5.07 -13.50 22.41
C VAL A 167 -4.15 -12.43 22.97
N LEU A 168 -2.94 -12.81 23.43
CA LEU A 168 -1.93 -11.87 23.90
C LEU A 168 -1.57 -10.86 22.79
N PHE A 169 -1.32 -11.32 21.57
CA PHE A 169 -1.01 -10.43 20.45
C PHE A 169 -2.11 -9.38 20.22
N ARG A 170 -3.38 -9.78 20.22
CA ARG A 170 -4.50 -8.84 20.06
C ARG A 170 -4.54 -7.81 21.17
N LEU A 171 -4.40 -8.23 22.42
CA LEU A 171 -4.40 -7.34 23.58
C LEU A 171 -3.24 -6.33 23.51
N LEU A 172 -2.02 -6.79 23.20
CA LEU A 172 -0.86 -5.92 23.04
C LEU A 172 -1.05 -4.93 21.89
N ARG A 173 -1.57 -5.39 20.74
CA ARG A 173 -1.86 -4.53 19.60
C ARG A 173 -2.84 -3.42 19.98
N ASP A 174 -3.91 -3.76 20.68
CA ASP A 174 -4.95 -2.79 21.06
C ASP A 174 -4.40 -1.76 22.06
N VAL A 175 -3.40 -2.12 22.87
CA VAL A 175 -2.69 -1.19 23.78
C VAL A 175 -1.65 -0.32 23.04
N ILE A 176 -0.93 -0.89 22.07
CA ILE A 176 0.13 -0.19 21.33
C ILE A 176 -0.45 0.79 20.29
N CYS A 177 -1.63 0.49 19.76
CA CYS A 177 -2.28 1.31 18.72
C CYS A 177 -3.25 2.39 19.28
N GLN A 178 -3.38 2.52 20.60
CA GLN A 178 -4.10 3.61 21.26
C GLN A 178 -3.24 4.87 21.30
#